data_c094b5c4453a5139e337bd9f56644374
#
_entry.id   c094b5c4453a5139e337bd9f56644374
#
_cell.length_a   1.000
_cell.length_b   1.000
_cell.length_c   1.000
_cell.angle_alpha   90.00
_cell.angle_beta   90.00
_cell.angle_gamma   90.00
#
_symmetry.space_group_name_H-M   'P 1'
#
loop_
_entity.id
_entity.type
_entity.pdbx_description
1 polymer ?
#
loop_
_entity_poly.entity_id
_entity_poly.type
_entity_poly.pdbx_seq_one_letter_code
_entity_poly.pdbx_strand_id
1 'polypeptide(L)'
;TKEGKIGKQFGLKKGFQDNDEGKLYKKKLLDLILDNSNRNSILENLNDVVYEEKIADIFPTIMHSVSILLSDLYVNLIQQFNLRSELDYIQAVDNAIITLKSTNVAILFDENVSHILVDEFQDTNKQQEEFLGLLTQNFAGNPKKSFFAVGDPMQSIYRFRKAEVSIFKELQTERKFGDIELKVRSLQVNFRSNEKIIDWLNKEYKQIFSNKDDPDKGQLKYVPSSISPKTK
;
A
#
# COMPACT_ATOMS: atom_id res chain seq x y z
N THR A 1 -1.30 21.61 -18.72
CA THR A 1 -1.18 22.13 -20.10
C THR A 1 -0.19 23.29 -20.11
N LYS A 2 0.61 23.48 -21.17
CA LYS A 2 1.67 24.50 -21.32
C LYS A 2 1.22 25.96 -21.05
N GLU A 3 -0.04 26.20 -20.77
CA GLU A 3 -0.63 27.53 -20.56
C GLU A 3 -1.35 27.69 -19.21
N GLY A 4 -1.15 26.83 -18.23
CA GLY A 4 -1.78 26.98 -16.90
C GLY A 4 -3.32 26.93 -16.88
N LYS A 5 -3.96 26.71 -18.04
CA LYS A 5 -5.41 26.53 -18.11
C LYS A 5 -5.75 25.11 -17.71
N ILE A 6 -6.64 24.95 -16.73
CA ILE A 6 -7.25 23.65 -16.43
C ILE A 6 -7.90 23.18 -17.72
N GLY A 7 -7.28 22.18 -18.36
CA GLY A 7 -7.81 21.63 -19.60
C GLY A 7 -9.21 21.09 -19.35
N LYS A 8 -10.12 21.23 -20.32
CA LYS A 8 -11.48 20.66 -20.31
C LYS A 8 -11.52 19.14 -20.07
N GLN A 9 -10.36 18.52 -19.97
CA GLN A 9 -10.14 17.10 -19.73
C GLN A 9 -9.44 16.81 -18.38
N PHE A 10 -9.67 17.58 -17.34
CA PHE A 10 -9.55 16.97 -16.02
C PHE A 10 -10.57 15.84 -16.01
N GLY A 11 -10.07 14.60 -15.97
CA GLY A 11 -10.85 13.38 -16.20
C GLY A 11 -11.92 13.08 -15.16
N LEU A 12 -12.74 14.07 -14.86
CA LEU A 12 -13.95 14.01 -14.05
C LEU A 12 -15.08 13.18 -14.71
N LYS A 13 -14.77 12.48 -15.81
CA LYS A 13 -15.70 11.47 -16.34
C LYS A 13 -15.69 10.16 -15.54
N LYS A 14 -14.66 9.91 -14.74
CA LYS A 14 -14.55 8.72 -13.89
C LYS A 14 -14.66 9.16 -12.43
N GLY A 15 -15.79 8.92 -11.79
CA GLY A 15 -16.02 9.19 -10.38
C GLY A 15 -17.33 9.87 -10.04
N PHE A 16 -18.02 10.49 -11.03
CA PHE A 16 -19.37 11.01 -10.85
C PHE A 16 -20.32 10.25 -11.74
N GLN A 17 -21.46 9.86 -11.18
CA GLN A 17 -22.53 9.23 -11.98
C GLN A 17 -23.04 10.22 -13.04
N ASP A 18 -23.38 9.72 -14.22
CA ASP A 18 -23.94 10.53 -15.32
C ASP A 18 -25.45 10.75 -15.12
N ASN A 19 -25.80 11.27 -13.94
CA ASN A 19 -27.13 11.70 -13.55
C ASN A 19 -27.09 13.17 -13.09
N ASP A 20 -28.24 13.76 -12.84
CA ASP A 20 -28.35 15.18 -12.48
C ASP A 20 -27.67 15.48 -11.13
N GLU A 21 -27.65 14.53 -10.22
CA GLU A 21 -26.99 14.61 -8.93
C GLU A 21 -25.45 14.60 -9.07
N GLY A 22 -24.91 13.71 -9.89
CA GLY A 22 -23.50 13.65 -10.23
C GLY A 22 -23.01 14.91 -10.96
N LYS A 23 -23.86 15.49 -11.83
CA LYS A 23 -23.60 16.80 -12.50
C LYS A 23 -23.59 17.94 -11.49
N LEU A 24 -24.50 17.93 -10.51
CA LEU A 24 -24.59 18.93 -9.44
C LEU A 24 -23.34 18.86 -8.54
N TYR A 25 -22.93 17.68 -8.11
CA TYR A 25 -21.71 17.51 -7.29
C TYR A 25 -20.46 17.92 -8.06
N LYS A 26 -20.36 17.56 -9.33
CA LYS A 26 -19.29 18.01 -10.22
C LYS A 26 -19.24 19.52 -10.33
N LYS A 27 -20.40 20.18 -10.50
CA LYS A 27 -20.50 21.63 -10.53
C LYS A 27 -20.08 22.26 -9.21
N LYS A 28 -20.58 21.76 -8.07
CA LYS A 28 -20.18 22.23 -6.73
C LYS A 28 -18.67 22.06 -6.48
N LEU A 29 -18.08 20.96 -6.88
CA LEU A 29 -16.63 20.74 -6.76
C LEU A 29 -15.84 21.71 -7.65
N LEU A 30 -16.30 21.92 -8.89
CA LEU A 30 -15.69 22.90 -9.79
C LEU A 30 -15.84 24.32 -9.26
N ASP A 31 -17.00 24.70 -8.74
CA ASP A 31 -17.25 26.02 -8.14
C ASP A 31 -16.36 26.21 -6.90
N LEU A 32 -16.19 25.19 -6.07
CA LEU A 32 -15.32 25.21 -4.89
C LEU A 32 -13.82 25.35 -5.26
N ILE A 33 -13.40 24.67 -6.33
CA ILE A 33 -12.06 24.82 -6.90
C ILE A 33 -11.88 26.17 -7.60
N LEU A 34 -12.98 26.75 -8.13
CA LEU A 34 -12.97 27.96 -8.94
C LEU A 34 -13.19 29.24 -8.12
N ASP A 35 -13.85 29.16 -6.96
CA ASP A 35 -14.28 30.30 -6.14
C ASP A 35 -13.17 30.83 -5.22
N ASN A 36 -11.99 30.24 -5.25
CA ASN A 36 -10.84 30.75 -4.51
C ASN A 36 -10.25 31.94 -5.27
N SER A 37 -10.50 33.16 -4.77
CA SER A 37 -10.03 34.42 -5.34
C SER A 37 -8.49 34.52 -5.52
N ASN A 38 -7.74 33.56 -4.97
CA ASN A 38 -6.30 33.37 -5.13
C ASN A 38 -5.88 32.30 -6.14
N ARG A 39 -6.80 31.80 -6.96
CA ARG A 39 -6.58 30.66 -7.82
C ARG A 39 -5.45 30.83 -8.83
N ASN A 40 -5.38 31.98 -9.49
CA ASN A 40 -4.32 32.25 -10.46
C ASN A 40 -2.94 32.31 -9.77
N SER A 41 -2.89 32.88 -8.56
CA SER A 41 -1.72 32.86 -7.72
C SER A 41 -1.30 31.44 -7.29
N ILE A 42 -2.26 30.57 -6.94
CA ILE A 42 -1.96 29.18 -6.56
C ILE A 42 -1.49 28.36 -7.76
N LEU A 43 -2.07 28.54 -8.94
CA LEU A 43 -1.69 27.80 -10.15
C LEU A 43 -0.38 28.30 -10.77
N GLU A 44 -0.14 29.60 -10.73
CA GLU A 44 1.14 30.18 -11.13
C GLU A 44 2.25 29.78 -10.15
N ASN A 45 1.98 29.84 -8.86
CA ASN A 45 2.91 29.40 -7.83
C ASN A 45 3.13 27.89 -7.81
N LEU A 46 2.15 27.03 -8.17
CA LEU A 46 2.36 25.59 -8.31
C LEU A 46 3.34 25.22 -9.44
N ASN A 47 3.46 26.03 -10.48
CA ASN A 47 4.49 25.83 -11.51
C ASN A 47 5.88 26.29 -11.01
N ASP A 48 5.94 27.27 -10.11
CA ASP A 48 7.18 27.77 -9.51
C ASP A 48 7.61 26.96 -8.27
N VAL A 49 6.64 26.28 -7.62
CA VAL A 49 6.78 25.47 -6.40
C VAL A 49 7.72 24.28 -6.54
N VAL A 50 8.06 23.87 -7.76
CA VAL A 50 9.03 22.79 -7.96
C VAL A 50 10.46 23.19 -7.56
N TYR A 51 10.74 24.48 -7.29
CA TYR A 51 12.12 24.94 -7.11
C TYR A 51 12.43 26.04 -6.06
N GLU A 52 11.51 26.50 -5.18
CA GLU A 52 11.88 27.57 -4.24
C GLU A 52 11.34 27.43 -2.80
N GLU A 53 12.13 27.93 -1.83
CA GLU A 53 11.93 27.97 -0.36
C GLU A 53 10.62 28.63 0.13
N LYS A 54 9.85 29.29 -0.75
CA LYS A 54 8.57 29.95 -0.43
C LYS A 54 7.40 29.01 -0.16
N ILE A 55 7.57 27.70 -0.38
CA ILE A 55 6.56 26.66 -0.10
C ILE A 55 6.29 26.57 1.40
N ALA A 56 7.29 26.79 2.23
CA ALA A 56 7.19 26.62 3.68
C ALA A 56 6.05 27.43 4.32
N ASP A 57 5.75 28.61 3.79
CA ASP A 57 4.73 29.50 4.36
C ASP A 57 3.30 29.20 3.86
N ILE A 58 3.16 28.74 2.63
CA ILE A 58 1.85 28.48 2.00
C ILE A 58 1.41 27.01 2.21
N PHE A 59 2.37 26.11 2.32
CA PHE A 59 2.14 24.67 2.46
C PHE A 59 1.23 24.31 3.65
N PRO A 60 1.41 24.86 4.88
CA PRO A 60 0.53 24.58 6.01
C PRO A 60 -0.94 24.94 5.75
N THR A 61 -1.18 26.09 5.11
CA THR A 61 -2.54 26.57 4.80
C THR A 61 -3.21 25.69 3.74
N ILE A 62 -2.48 25.31 2.70
CA ILE A 62 -2.98 24.39 1.67
C ILE A 62 -3.26 23.03 2.30
N MET A 63 -2.33 22.49 3.09
CA MET A 63 -2.51 21.19 3.75
C MET A 63 -3.68 21.18 4.72
N HIS A 64 -3.90 22.29 5.45
CA HIS A 64 -5.07 22.43 6.31
C HIS A 64 -6.38 22.38 5.51
N SER A 65 -6.48 23.15 4.42
CA SER A 65 -7.66 23.17 3.56
C SER A 65 -7.91 21.81 2.88
N VAL A 66 -6.84 21.16 2.42
CA VAL A 66 -6.92 19.80 1.85
C VAL A 66 -7.37 18.78 2.91
N SER A 67 -6.87 18.89 4.14
CA SER A 67 -7.26 18.00 5.24
C SER A 67 -8.75 18.10 5.56
N ILE A 68 -9.31 19.32 5.63
CA ILE A 68 -10.74 19.53 5.84
C ILE A 68 -11.54 18.91 4.69
N LEU A 69 -11.17 19.21 3.45
CA LEU A 69 -11.85 18.68 2.27
C LEU A 69 -11.82 17.13 2.22
N LEU A 70 -10.67 16.54 2.52
CA LEU A 70 -10.52 15.08 2.55
C LEU A 70 -11.37 14.46 3.66
N SER A 71 -11.47 15.10 4.82
CA SER A 71 -12.32 14.65 5.91
C SER A 71 -13.80 14.64 5.51
N ASP A 72 -14.27 15.72 4.88
CA ASP A 72 -15.65 15.81 4.41
C ASP A 72 -15.94 14.78 3.30
N LEU A 73 -15.01 14.61 2.36
CA LEU A 73 -15.13 13.60 1.31
C LEU A 73 -15.18 12.18 1.88
N TYR A 74 -14.36 11.89 2.88
CA TYR A 74 -14.35 10.59 3.54
C TYR A 74 -15.68 10.31 4.26
N VAL A 75 -16.20 11.25 5.04
CA VAL A 75 -17.50 11.11 5.71
C VAL A 75 -18.62 10.85 4.69
N ASN A 76 -18.65 11.61 3.59
CA ASN A 76 -19.63 11.42 2.53
C ASN A 76 -19.49 10.07 1.84
N LEU A 77 -18.25 9.59 1.60
CA LEU A 77 -17.99 8.27 1.01
C LEU A 77 -18.54 7.15 1.89
N ILE A 78 -18.26 7.19 3.20
CA ILE A 78 -18.76 6.20 4.16
C ILE A 78 -20.30 6.23 4.23
N GLN A 79 -20.92 7.41 4.18
CA GLN A 79 -22.38 7.51 4.11
C GLN A 79 -22.95 6.86 2.84
N GLN A 80 -22.31 7.07 1.68
CA GLN A 80 -22.71 6.42 0.44
C GLN A 80 -22.57 4.90 0.49
N PHE A 81 -21.50 4.39 1.06
CA PHE A 81 -21.30 2.95 1.27
C PHE A 81 -22.42 2.36 2.14
N ASN A 82 -22.75 3.01 3.25
CA ASN A 82 -23.82 2.57 4.13
C ASN A 82 -25.19 2.59 3.46
N LEU A 83 -25.51 3.66 2.70
CA LEU A 83 -26.79 3.78 1.98
C LEU A 83 -26.96 2.72 0.90
N ARG A 84 -25.88 2.28 0.27
CA ARG A 84 -25.91 1.30 -0.83
C ARG A 84 -25.62 -0.12 -0.39
N SER A 85 -25.28 -0.33 0.89
CA SER A 85 -24.78 -1.62 1.38
C SER A 85 -23.58 -2.12 0.57
N GLU A 86 -22.70 -1.21 0.18
CA GLU A 86 -21.46 -1.46 -0.55
C GLU A 86 -20.27 -1.13 0.34
N LEU A 87 -19.11 -1.68 0.01
CA LEU A 87 -17.83 -1.30 0.62
C LEU A 87 -16.71 -1.58 -0.37
N ASP A 88 -15.60 -0.86 -0.24
CA ASP A 88 -14.39 -1.15 -0.98
C ASP A 88 -13.45 -2.08 -0.19
N TYR A 89 -12.33 -2.47 -0.80
CA TYR A 89 -11.37 -3.37 -0.16
C TYR A 89 -10.71 -2.76 1.09
N ILE A 90 -10.52 -1.43 1.11
CA ILE A 90 -9.92 -0.73 2.26
C ILE A 90 -10.89 -0.80 3.43
N GLN A 91 -12.16 -0.44 3.18
CA GLN A 91 -13.22 -0.51 4.19
C GLN A 91 -13.44 -1.94 4.71
N ALA A 92 -13.30 -2.94 3.84
CA ALA A 92 -13.41 -4.33 4.25
C ALA A 92 -12.33 -4.72 5.26
N VAL A 93 -11.07 -4.31 5.02
CA VAL A 93 -9.96 -4.56 5.95
C VAL A 93 -10.14 -3.77 7.25
N ASP A 94 -10.52 -2.49 7.17
CA ASP A 94 -10.78 -1.65 8.35
C ASP A 94 -11.88 -2.25 9.23
N ASN A 95 -12.99 -2.66 8.63
CA ASN A 95 -14.10 -3.29 9.36
C ASN A 95 -13.68 -4.62 9.99
N ALA A 96 -12.85 -5.41 9.31
CA ALA A 96 -12.31 -6.65 9.84
C ALA A 96 -11.40 -6.39 11.05
N ILE A 97 -10.52 -5.38 10.99
CA ILE A 97 -9.66 -4.95 12.10
C ILE A 97 -10.51 -4.52 13.30
N ILE A 98 -11.51 -3.65 13.08
CA ILE A 98 -12.43 -3.18 14.13
C ILE A 98 -13.16 -4.37 14.77
N THR A 99 -13.64 -5.30 13.94
CA THR A 99 -14.38 -6.49 14.41
C THR A 99 -13.47 -7.41 15.22
N LEU A 100 -12.24 -7.66 14.80
CA LEU A 100 -11.27 -8.49 15.51
C LEU A 100 -10.80 -7.88 16.84
N LYS A 101 -10.84 -6.55 16.97
CA LYS A 101 -10.59 -5.88 18.26
C LYS A 101 -11.70 -6.13 19.28
N SER A 102 -12.86 -6.65 18.88
CA SER A 102 -13.88 -7.09 19.82
C SER A 102 -13.54 -8.47 20.40
N THR A 103 -13.57 -8.60 21.72
CA THR A 103 -13.16 -9.81 22.45
C THR A 103 -13.87 -11.08 21.97
N ASN A 104 -15.17 -11.00 21.70
CA ASN A 104 -15.96 -12.17 21.31
C ASN A 104 -15.56 -12.74 19.95
N VAL A 105 -15.32 -11.89 18.97
CA VAL A 105 -14.93 -12.33 17.60
C VAL A 105 -13.51 -12.86 17.61
N ALA A 106 -12.59 -12.22 18.34
CA ALA A 106 -11.22 -12.69 18.47
C ALA A 106 -11.15 -14.11 19.06
N ILE A 107 -11.95 -14.41 20.09
CA ILE A 107 -12.04 -15.75 20.70
C ILE A 107 -12.57 -16.77 19.68
N LEU A 108 -13.69 -16.47 19.01
CA LEU A 108 -14.28 -17.37 18.02
C LEU A 108 -13.32 -17.67 16.86
N PHE A 109 -12.57 -16.67 16.42
CA PHE A 109 -11.56 -16.85 15.39
C PHE A 109 -10.42 -17.74 15.89
N ASP A 110 -9.94 -17.49 17.10
CA ASP A 110 -8.84 -18.23 17.73
C ASP A 110 -9.16 -19.71 17.94
N GLU A 111 -10.40 -20.04 18.26
CA GLU A 111 -10.86 -21.42 18.41
C GLU A 111 -10.93 -22.19 17.07
N ASN A 112 -11.22 -21.51 15.97
CA ASN A 112 -11.50 -22.14 14.69
C ASN A 112 -10.31 -22.12 13.71
N VAL A 113 -9.30 -21.23 13.91
CA VAL A 113 -8.15 -21.09 13.02
C VAL A 113 -6.87 -21.46 13.74
N SER A 114 -6.21 -22.49 13.22
CA SER A 114 -4.96 -23.00 13.77
C SER A 114 -3.73 -22.66 12.92
N HIS A 115 -3.92 -22.45 11.61
CA HIS A 115 -2.81 -22.21 10.69
C HIS A 115 -3.13 -21.05 9.76
N ILE A 116 -2.22 -20.10 9.66
CA ILE A 116 -2.30 -18.97 8.73
C ILE A 116 -1.11 -19.04 7.80
N LEU A 117 -1.43 -19.10 6.49
CA LEU A 117 -0.45 -19.08 5.40
C LEU A 117 -0.68 -17.81 4.58
N VAL A 118 0.37 -17.02 4.41
CA VAL A 118 0.32 -15.78 3.63
C VAL A 118 1.31 -15.89 2.48
N ASP A 119 0.79 -15.80 1.25
CA ASP A 119 1.59 -15.75 0.04
C ASP A 119 1.85 -14.30 -0.38
N GLU A 120 2.91 -14.06 -1.15
CA GLU A 120 3.31 -12.73 -1.65
C GLU A 120 3.42 -11.68 -0.53
N PHE A 121 4.00 -12.05 0.61
CA PHE A 121 4.04 -11.22 1.80
C PHE A 121 4.75 -9.88 1.59
N GLN A 122 5.64 -9.75 0.58
CA GLN A 122 6.30 -8.49 0.22
C GLN A 122 5.32 -7.41 -0.26
N ASP A 123 4.10 -7.79 -0.65
CA ASP A 123 3.06 -6.85 -1.11
C ASP A 123 2.10 -6.45 0.02
N THR A 124 2.40 -6.85 1.26
CA THR A 124 1.62 -6.49 2.45
C THR A 124 1.82 -5.01 2.81
N ASN A 125 0.74 -4.35 3.17
CA ASN A 125 0.74 -2.99 3.72
C ASN A 125 0.55 -3.00 5.25
N LYS A 126 0.72 -1.84 5.90
CA LYS A 126 0.60 -1.72 7.37
C LYS A 126 -0.77 -2.13 7.93
N GLN A 127 -1.86 -1.88 7.22
CA GLN A 127 -3.20 -2.32 7.66
C GLN A 127 -3.32 -3.84 7.60
N GLN A 128 -2.79 -4.47 6.55
CA GLN A 128 -2.79 -5.93 6.42
C GLN A 128 -1.87 -6.57 7.46
N GLU A 129 -0.73 -5.95 7.76
CA GLU A 129 0.14 -6.38 8.86
C GLU A 129 -0.60 -6.33 10.20
N GLU A 130 -1.29 -5.22 10.52
CA GLU A 130 -2.12 -5.10 11.72
C GLU A 130 -3.21 -6.16 11.78
N PHE A 131 -3.92 -6.37 10.67
CA PHE A 131 -4.95 -7.40 10.55
C PHE A 131 -4.38 -8.80 10.86
N LEU A 132 -3.25 -9.17 10.23
CA LEU A 132 -2.58 -10.44 10.48
C LEU A 132 -2.09 -10.55 11.93
N GLY A 133 -1.58 -9.46 12.51
CA GLY A 133 -1.17 -9.40 13.92
C GLY A 133 -2.32 -9.71 14.88
N LEU A 134 -3.51 -9.15 14.62
CA LEU A 134 -4.70 -9.45 15.40
C LEU A 134 -5.15 -10.90 15.25
N LEU A 135 -5.06 -11.47 14.05
CA LEU A 135 -5.41 -12.88 13.81
C LEU A 135 -4.46 -13.86 14.51
N THR A 136 -3.22 -13.45 14.72
CA THR A 136 -2.16 -14.31 15.27
C THR A 136 -1.79 -14.01 16.72
N GLN A 137 -2.48 -13.11 17.39
CA GLN A 137 -2.11 -12.63 18.73
C GLN A 137 -1.95 -13.74 19.78
N ASN A 138 -2.65 -14.87 19.63
CA ASN A 138 -2.61 -16.02 20.54
C ASN A 138 -1.83 -17.21 19.97
N PHE A 139 -1.01 -16.99 18.93
CA PHE A 139 -0.26 -18.08 18.28
C PHE A 139 1.08 -18.35 18.97
N ALA A 140 1.66 -17.34 19.62
CA ALA A 140 2.95 -17.47 20.29
C ALA A 140 2.94 -18.57 21.37
N GLY A 141 3.92 -19.47 21.32
CA GLY A 141 4.06 -20.57 22.29
C GLY A 141 3.01 -21.68 22.17
N ASN A 142 2.05 -21.59 21.26
CA ASN A 142 1.02 -22.62 21.06
C ASN A 142 1.47 -23.63 19.99
N PRO A 143 1.77 -24.91 20.37
CA PRO A 143 2.27 -25.89 19.41
C PRO A 143 1.25 -26.35 18.37
N LYS A 144 -0.04 -26.03 18.57
CA LYS A 144 -1.10 -26.37 17.63
C LYS A 144 -1.34 -25.28 16.59
N LYS A 145 -0.70 -24.13 16.74
CA LYS A 145 -0.88 -22.98 15.85
C LYS A 145 0.39 -22.67 15.07
N SER A 146 0.24 -22.21 13.85
CA SER A 146 1.38 -21.82 13.03
C SER A 146 1.07 -20.63 12.13
N PHE A 147 2.08 -19.78 11.94
CA PHE A 147 2.10 -18.72 10.98
C PHE A 147 3.21 -18.99 9.95
N PHE A 148 2.85 -18.94 8.67
CA PHE A 148 3.77 -19.15 7.55
C PHE A 148 3.61 -18.01 6.56
N ALA A 149 4.69 -17.28 6.30
CA ALA A 149 4.72 -16.22 5.31
C ALA A 149 5.78 -16.54 4.25
N VAL A 150 5.40 -16.41 2.99
CA VAL A 150 6.31 -16.58 1.85
C VAL A 150 6.23 -15.37 0.94
N GLY A 151 7.36 -15.01 0.34
CA GLY A 151 7.45 -13.88 -0.56
C GLY A 151 8.86 -13.67 -1.09
N ASP A 152 8.99 -12.77 -2.02
CA ASP A 152 10.26 -12.33 -2.58
C ASP A 152 10.31 -10.80 -2.59
N PRO A 153 11.11 -10.17 -1.70
CA PRO A 153 11.22 -8.71 -1.65
C PRO A 153 11.58 -8.07 -3.00
N MET A 154 12.35 -8.78 -3.85
CA MET A 154 12.75 -8.27 -5.16
C MET A 154 11.59 -8.26 -6.19
N GLN A 155 10.47 -8.92 -5.90
CA GLN A 155 9.28 -8.96 -6.74
C GLN A 155 8.18 -7.98 -6.31
N SER A 156 8.40 -7.18 -5.28
CA SER A 156 7.41 -6.19 -4.86
C SER A 156 7.25 -5.08 -5.91
N ILE A 157 6.04 -4.96 -6.45
CA ILE A 157 5.68 -3.98 -7.48
C ILE A 157 4.49 -3.11 -7.08
N TYR A 158 3.91 -3.32 -5.88
CA TYR A 158 2.66 -2.68 -5.45
C TYR A 158 2.87 -1.50 -4.48
N ARG A 159 4.03 -0.82 -4.54
CA ARG A 159 4.29 0.38 -3.72
C ARG A 159 3.21 1.45 -3.90
N PHE A 160 2.64 1.59 -5.10
CA PHE A 160 1.52 2.50 -5.37
C PHE A 160 0.22 2.12 -4.64
N ARG A 161 0.11 0.88 -4.13
CA ARG A 161 -0.96 0.38 -3.26
C ARG A 161 -0.54 0.36 -1.79
N LYS A 162 0.50 1.11 -1.43
CA LYS A 162 1.09 1.19 -0.09
C LYS A 162 1.71 -0.13 0.41
N ALA A 163 2.06 -1.07 -0.49
CA ALA A 163 2.89 -2.20 -0.12
C ALA A 163 4.25 -1.71 0.41
N GLU A 164 4.68 -2.25 1.54
CA GLU A 164 5.90 -1.86 2.22
C GLU A 164 6.84 -3.06 2.37
N VAL A 165 7.84 -3.13 1.50
CA VAL A 165 8.86 -4.19 1.53
C VAL A 165 9.62 -4.23 2.86
N SER A 166 9.70 -3.10 3.56
CA SER A 166 10.31 -3.01 4.89
C SER A 166 9.71 -3.99 5.88
N ILE A 167 8.38 -4.18 5.87
CA ILE A 167 7.66 -5.12 6.74
C ILE A 167 8.24 -6.53 6.58
N PHE A 168 8.41 -6.98 5.33
CA PHE A 168 8.97 -8.32 5.08
C PHE A 168 10.45 -8.43 5.46
N LYS A 169 11.23 -7.37 5.25
CA LYS A 169 12.65 -7.33 5.65
C LYS A 169 12.81 -7.31 7.17
N GLU A 170 11.98 -6.56 7.88
CA GLU A 170 11.95 -6.54 9.34
C GLU A 170 11.66 -7.94 9.89
N LEU A 171 10.63 -8.60 9.35
CA LEU A 171 10.25 -9.96 9.70
C LEU A 171 11.40 -10.97 9.49
N GLN A 172 12.18 -10.82 8.40
CA GLN A 172 13.36 -11.66 8.14
C GLN A 172 14.52 -11.36 9.10
N THR A 173 14.70 -10.08 9.46
CA THR A 173 15.82 -9.62 10.29
C THR A 173 15.57 -9.91 11.77
N GLU A 174 14.40 -9.56 12.27
CA GLU A 174 14.01 -9.74 13.66
C GLU A 174 13.64 -11.19 13.97
N ARG A 175 13.31 -11.98 12.94
CA ARG A 175 12.82 -13.36 13.05
C ARG A 175 11.61 -13.47 13.97
N LYS A 176 10.73 -12.48 13.89
CA LYS A 176 9.50 -12.40 14.66
C LYS A 176 8.37 -11.83 13.82
N PHE A 177 7.14 -12.24 14.14
CA PHE A 177 5.92 -11.58 13.71
C PHE A 177 5.05 -11.37 14.96
N GLY A 178 4.97 -10.14 15.45
CA GLY A 178 4.48 -9.88 16.81
C GLY A 178 5.28 -10.68 17.84
N ASP A 179 4.60 -11.51 18.63
CA ASP A 179 5.23 -12.37 19.64
C ASP A 179 5.65 -13.75 19.11
N ILE A 180 5.38 -14.05 17.83
CA ILE A 180 5.69 -15.35 17.22
C ILE A 180 7.15 -15.39 16.75
N GLU A 181 7.93 -16.33 17.26
CA GLU A 181 9.29 -16.59 16.76
C GLU A 181 9.23 -17.30 15.39
N LEU A 182 10.02 -16.80 14.45
CA LEU A 182 10.04 -17.29 13.06
C LEU A 182 11.36 -18.01 12.73
N LYS A 183 11.22 -19.09 11.98
CA LYS A 183 12.36 -19.78 11.35
C LYS A 183 12.47 -19.30 9.91
N VAL A 184 13.40 -18.39 9.66
CA VAL A 184 13.64 -17.86 8.32
C VAL A 184 14.37 -18.89 7.45
N ARG A 185 13.88 -19.09 6.24
CA ARG A 185 14.47 -19.93 5.19
C ARG A 185 14.53 -19.16 3.88
N SER A 186 15.60 -19.32 3.13
CA SER A 186 15.75 -18.72 1.82
C SER A 186 15.84 -19.83 0.76
N LEU A 187 15.04 -19.70 -0.29
CA LEU A 187 15.08 -20.57 -1.46
C LEU A 187 15.94 -19.88 -2.52
N GLN A 188 17.00 -20.55 -2.94
CA GLN A 188 17.98 -19.98 -3.90
C GLN A 188 17.95 -20.69 -5.26
N VAL A 189 17.31 -21.86 -5.34
CA VAL A 189 17.30 -22.67 -6.54
C VAL A 189 16.09 -22.32 -7.41
N ASN A 190 16.37 -21.91 -8.64
CA ASN A 190 15.33 -21.64 -9.64
C ASN A 190 15.07 -22.93 -10.45
N PHE A 191 13.83 -23.43 -10.38
CA PHE A 191 13.38 -24.61 -11.11
C PHE A 191 12.59 -24.29 -12.38
N ARG A 192 12.28 -23.00 -12.59
CA ARG A 192 11.39 -22.55 -13.68
C ARG A 192 12.15 -22.19 -14.95
N SER A 193 13.32 -21.58 -14.80
CA SER A 193 14.08 -20.99 -15.91
C SER A 193 15.29 -21.85 -16.29
N ASN A 194 15.70 -21.80 -17.55
CA ASN A 194 16.93 -22.44 -18.00
C ASN A 194 18.19 -21.66 -17.58
N GLU A 195 19.34 -22.31 -17.66
CA GLU A 195 20.64 -21.80 -17.24
C GLU A 195 20.96 -20.42 -17.87
N LYS A 196 20.79 -20.28 -19.17
CA LYS A 196 21.11 -19.05 -19.90
C LYS A 196 20.33 -17.84 -19.40
N ILE A 197 19.08 -18.04 -19.04
CA ILE A 197 18.21 -16.98 -18.49
C ILE A 197 18.68 -16.61 -17.08
N ILE A 198 18.99 -17.60 -16.24
CA ILE A 198 19.45 -17.36 -14.87
C ILE A 198 20.80 -16.63 -14.87
N ASP A 199 21.74 -17.04 -15.72
CA ASP A 199 23.04 -16.39 -15.83
C ASP A 199 22.91 -14.94 -16.33
N TRP A 200 22.06 -14.73 -17.33
CA TRP A 200 21.77 -13.38 -17.83
C TRP A 200 21.13 -12.51 -16.74
N LEU A 201 20.11 -12.98 -16.05
CA LEU A 201 19.46 -12.26 -14.94
C LEU A 201 20.47 -11.94 -13.82
N ASN A 202 21.26 -12.92 -13.40
CA ASN A 202 22.27 -12.74 -12.36
C ASN A 202 23.33 -11.69 -12.75
N LYS A 203 23.67 -11.58 -14.02
CA LYS A 203 24.61 -10.58 -14.54
C LYS A 203 24.00 -9.19 -14.56
N GLU A 204 22.83 -9.04 -15.19
CA GLU A 204 22.20 -7.73 -15.42
C GLU A 204 21.63 -7.14 -14.12
N TYR A 205 21.00 -7.94 -13.27
CA TYR A 205 20.35 -7.46 -12.04
C TYR A 205 21.35 -6.98 -10.98
N LYS A 206 22.58 -7.49 -10.99
CA LYS A 206 23.65 -6.91 -10.15
C LYS A 206 23.96 -5.45 -10.47
N GLN A 207 23.63 -5.00 -11.67
CA GLN A 207 23.86 -3.61 -12.10
C GLN A 207 22.64 -2.71 -11.83
N ILE A 208 21.44 -3.31 -11.75
CA ILE A 208 20.17 -2.61 -11.56
C ILE A 208 19.86 -2.45 -10.08
N PHE A 209 20.00 -3.52 -9.31
CA PHE A 209 19.72 -3.50 -7.87
C PHE A 209 20.86 -2.85 -7.09
N SER A 210 20.53 -2.32 -5.92
CA SER A 210 21.52 -1.75 -5.00
C SER A 210 22.50 -2.80 -4.49
N ASN A 211 23.71 -2.35 -4.10
CA ASN A 211 24.69 -3.19 -3.44
C ASN A 211 24.39 -3.38 -1.93
N LYS A 212 23.44 -2.60 -1.39
CA LYS A 212 23.04 -2.65 0.02
C LYS A 212 21.52 -2.56 0.12
N ASP A 213 20.96 -3.20 1.13
CA ASP A 213 19.58 -2.96 1.52
C ASP A 213 19.46 -1.55 2.14
N ASP A 214 18.45 -0.80 1.70
CA ASP A 214 18.01 0.47 2.29
C ASP A 214 16.47 0.46 2.30
N PRO A 215 15.88 -0.10 3.37
CA PRO A 215 14.42 -0.25 3.45
C PRO A 215 13.68 1.09 3.37
N ASP A 216 14.24 2.17 3.92
CA ASP A 216 13.64 3.50 3.93
C ASP A 216 13.47 4.07 2.51
N LYS A 217 14.40 3.73 1.62
CA LYS A 217 14.34 4.07 0.20
C LYS A 217 13.68 3.00 -0.67
N GLY A 218 13.32 1.86 -0.07
CA GLY A 218 12.83 0.69 -0.80
C GLY A 218 13.92 0.05 -1.70
N GLN A 219 15.21 0.26 -1.38
CA GLN A 219 16.31 -0.33 -2.13
C GLN A 219 16.66 -1.69 -1.54
N LEU A 220 16.82 -2.66 -2.43
CA LEU A 220 17.14 -4.03 -2.06
C LEU A 220 18.45 -4.45 -2.72
N LYS A 221 19.23 -5.21 -1.95
CA LYS A 221 20.41 -5.90 -2.47
C LYS A 221 19.96 -7.08 -3.32
N TYR A 222 20.56 -7.22 -4.50
CA TYR A 222 20.32 -8.38 -5.35
C TYR A 222 20.81 -9.68 -4.71
N VAL A 223 19.96 -10.69 -4.68
CA VAL A 223 20.28 -12.05 -4.27
C VAL A 223 20.22 -12.96 -5.50
N PRO A 224 21.34 -13.50 -5.99
CA PRO A 224 21.36 -14.32 -7.18
C PRO A 224 20.68 -15.67 -6.97
N SER A 225 20.03 -16.17 -8.02
CA SER A 225 19.47 -17.51 -8.07
C SER A 225 20.50 -18.52 -8.58
N SER A 226 20.43 -19.74 -8.09
CA SER A 226 21.17 -20.89 -8.63
C SER A 226 20.27 -21.77 -9.52
N ILE A 227 20.90 -22.51 -10.39
CA ILE A 227 20.24 -23.41 -11.36
C ILE A 227 19.88 -24.71 -10.66
N SER A 228 18.70 -25.26 -10.98
CA SER A 228 18.33 -26.59 -10.55
C SER A 228 19.22 -27.67 -11.23
N PRO A 229 19.76 -28.64 -10.48
CA PRO A 229 20.47 -29.76 -11.07
C PRO A 229 19.62 -30.57 -12.09
N LYS A 230 18.31 -30.44 -12.05
CA LYS A 230 17.36 -31.13 -12.94
C LYS A 230 17.06 -30.42 -14.25
N THR A 231 17.56 -29.18 -14.44
CA THR A 231 17.31 -28.36 -15.62
C THR A 231 18.49 -28.32 -16.59
N LYS A 232 19.45 -29.22 -16.41
CA LYS A 232 20.57 -29.43 -17.35
C LYS A 232 20.16 -30.34 -18.50
#